data_dae1211d2141094a1b48d94ac5f24886
#
_entry.id   dae1211d2141094a1b48d94ac5f24886
#
_cell.length_a   1.000
_cell.length_b   1.000
_cell.length_c   1.000
_cell.angle_alpha   90.00
_cell.angle_beta   90.00
_cell.angle_gamma   90.00
#
_symmetry.space_group_name_H-M   'P 1'
#
loop_
_entity.id
_entity.type
_entity.pdbx_description
1 polymer ?
#
loop_
_entity_poly.entity_id
_entity_poly.type
_entity_poly.pdbx_seq_one_letter_code
_entity_poly.pdbx_strand_id
1 'polypeptide(L)'
;MSAIKIGKENFANEVLNSKKPVLLDFFAVWCGPCRMLGPIVSEIAKERNDVNVSKFHVDEQPKRAAWFQVMSIPVLALIKNGKLENRVVG
;
A
#
# COMPACT_ATOMS: atom_id res chain seq x y z
N MET A 1 -0.86 -15.64 3.10
CA MET A 1 0.24 -14.68 3.28
C MET A 1 -0.26 -13.44 3.98
N SER A 2 0.60 -12.71 4.65
CA SER A 2 0.25 -11.48 5.34
C SER A 2 0.64 -10.27 4.49
N ALA A 3 0.04 -9.12 4.77
CA ALA A 3 0.46 -7.87 4.17
C ALA A 3 1.87 -7.52 4.68
N ILE A 4 2.69 -6.98 3.79
CA ILE A 4 4.08 -6.63 4.08
C ILE A 4 4.14 -5.15 4.45
N LYS A 5 4.77 -4.85 5.58
CA LYS A 5 5.00 -3.44 5.96
C LYS A 5 6.13 -2.87 5.11
N ILE A 6 5.89 -1.72 4.49
CA ILE A 6 6.88 -1.06 3.63
C ILE A 6 7.64 -0.02 4.44
N GLY A 7 8.96 -0.14 4.44
CA GLY A 7 9.88 0.84 4.99
C GLY A 7 10.81 1.35 3.90
N LYS A 8 11.75 2.20 4.28
CA LYS A 8 12.71 2.75 3.33
C LYS A 8 13.57 1.67 2.69
N GLU A 9 13.91 0.66 3.47
CA GLU A 9 14.85 -0.40 3.06
C GLU A 9 14.25 -1.41 2.10
N ASN A 10 12.92 -1.61 2.11
CA ASN A 10 12.31 -2.62 1.24
C ASN A 10 11.40 -2.04 0.15
N PHE A 11 11.25 -0.72 0.10
CA PHE A 11 10.34 -0.09 -0.86
C PHE A 11 10.68 -0.48 -2.31
N ALA A 12 11.94 -0.36 -2.71
CA ALA A 12 12.33 -0.64 -4.08
C ALA A 12 12.03 -2.10 -4.44
N ASN A 13 12.42 -3.04 -3.57
CA ASN A 13 12.23 -4.46 -3.86
C ASN A 13 10.77 -4.87 -3.84
N GLU A 14 10.01 -4.38 -2.85
CA GLU A 14 8.64 -4.86 -2.65
C GLU A 14 7.62 -4.14 -3.52
N VAL A 15 7.90 -2.91 -3.91
CA VAL A 15 6.94 -2.08 -4.66
C VAL A 15 7.38 -1.88 -6.10
N LEU A 16 8.59 -1.36 -6.32
CA LEU A 16 9.03 -0.99 -7.66
C LEU A 16 9.45 -2.18 -8.51
N ASN A 17 10.09 -3.16 -7.89
CA ASN A 17 10.67 -4.31 -8.60
C ASN A 17 9.86 -5.59 -8.41
N SER A 18 8.64 -5.49 -7.90
CA SER A 18 7.79 -6.66 -7.71
C SER A 18 7.40 -7.26 -9.05
N LYS A 19 7.50 -8.58 -9.15
CA LYS A 19 7.08 -9.32 -10.34
C LYS A 19 5.55 -9.43 -10.43
N LYS A 20 4.88 -9.36 -9.30
CA LYS A 20 3.41 -9.37 -9.23
C LYS A 20 2.91 -7.95 -9.05
N PRO A 21 1.67 -7.65 -9.45
CA PRO A 21 1.06 -6.38 -9.08
C PRO A 21 1.06 -6.20 -7.57
N VAL A 22 1.23 -4.97 -7.13
CA VAL A 22 1.26 -4.63 -5.71
C VAL A 22 0.03 -3.82 -5.37
N LEU A 23 -0.72 -4.29 -4.37
CA LEU A 23 -1.81 -3.50 -3.77
C LEU A 23 -1.23 -2.80 -2.55
N LEU A 24 -1.06 -1.49 -2.64
CA LEU A 24 -0.39 -0.70 -1.62
C LEU A 24 -1.42 0.11 -0.85
N ASP A 25 -1.49 -0.13 0.46
CA ASP A 25 -2.41 0.54 1.37
C ASP A 25 -1.68 1.68 2.07
N PHE A 26 -2.00 2.92 1.69
CA PHE A 26 -1.46 4.11 2.36
C PHE A 26 -2.34 4.43 3.56
N PHE A 27 -1.75 4.43 4.75
CA PHE A 27 -2.49 4.59 6.00
C PHE A 27 -1.70 5.41 7.01
N ALA A 28 -2.39 5.80 8.09
CA ALA A 28 -1.78 6.35 9.29
C ALA A 28 -2.51 5.78 10.52
N VAL A 29 -1.82 5.71 11.65
CA VAL A 29 -2.39 5.13 12.86
C VAL A 29 -3.51 5.98 13.45
N TRP A 30 -3.49 7.28 13.19
CA TRP A 30 -4.51 8.22 13.69
C TRP A 30 -5.75 8.24 12.79
N CYS A 31 -5.74 7.55 11.68
CA CYS A 31 -6.81 7.59 10.68
C CYS A 31 -7.85 6.53 11.00
N GLY A 32 -9.04 6.95 11.40
CA GLY A 32 -10.14 6.05 11.73
C GLY A 32 -10.56 5.15 10.57
N PRO A 33 -10.88 5.72 9.38
CA PRO A 33 -11.23 4.90 8.22
C PRO A 33 -10.13 3.92 7.80
N CYS A 34 -8.86 4.29 7.99
CA CYS A 34 -7.74 3.38 7.72
C CYS A 34 -7.82 2.14 8.59
N ARG A 35 -8.17 2.31 9.87
CA ARG A 35 -8.29 1.18 10.81
C ARG A 35 -9.44 0.26 10.45
N MET A 36 -10.50 0.78 9.85
CA MET A 36 -11.61 -0.05 9.37
C MET A 36 -11.23 -0.81 8.12
N LEU A 37 -10.40 -0.22 7.25
CA LEU A 37 -9.96 -0.85 6.02
C LEU A 37 -8.88 -1.91 6.25
N GLY A 38 -8.07 -1.76 7.29
CA GLY A 38 -6.95 -2.66 7.57
C GLY A 38 -7.31 -4.14 7.57
N PRO A 39 -8.36 -4.56 8.32
CA PRO A 39 -8.76 -5.98 8.31
C PRO A 39 -9.16 -6.48 6.92
N ILE A 40 -9.80 -5.63 6.12
CA ILE A 40 -10.20 -6.00 4.75
C ILE A 40 -8.97 -6.23 3.88
N VAL A 41 -7.99 -5.34 3.98
CA VAL A 41 -6.72 -5.45 3.24
C VAL A 41 -5.98 -6.72 3.66
N SER A 42 -5.97 -7.02 4.96
CA SER A 42 -5.35 -8.24 5.49
C SER A 42 -6.04 -9.50 4.96
N GLU A 43 -7.36 -9.45 4.83
CA GLU A 43 -8.12 -10.56 4.26
C GLU A 43 -7.76 -10.81 2.80
N ILE A 44 -7.63 -9.74 2.02
CA ILE A 44 -7.20 -9.84 0.62
C ILE A 44 -5.82 -10.48 0.54
N ALA A 45 -4.90 -10.10 1.44
CA ALA A 45 -3.56 -10.67 1.47
C ALA A 45 -3.58 -12.18 1.68
N LYS A 46 -4.51 -12.66 2.50
CA LYS A 46 -4.65 -14.10 2.78
C LYS A 46 -5.28 -14.86 1.61
N GLU A 47 -6.22 -14.23 0.92
CA GLU A 47 -7.03 -14.91 -0.10
C GLU A 47 -6.43 -14.83 -1.50
N ARG A 48 -5.63 -13.81 -1.81
CA ARG A 48 -5.11 -13.57 -3.15
C ARG A 48 -3.61 -13.85 -3.20
N ASN A 49 -3.21 -14.73 -4.12
CA ASN A 49 -1.79 -15.02 -4.38
C ASN A 49 -1.27 -14.32 -5.63
N ASP A 50 -2.15 -13.70 -6.40
CA ASP A 50 -1.81 -13.04 -7.66
C ASP A 50 -1.39 -11.59 -7.48
N VAL A 51 -1.49 -11.07 -6.26
CA VAL A 51 -1.02 -9.72 -5.93
C VAL A 51 -0.20 -9.79 -4.64
N ASN A 52 0.75 -8.87 -4.51
CA ASN A 52 1.46 -8.66 -3.25
C ASN A 52 0.78 -7.50 -2.53
N VAL A 53 0.32 -7.74 -1.31
CA VAL A 53 -0.35 -6.72 -0.52
C VAL A 53 0.66 -6.11 0.43
N SER A 54 0.76 -4.79 0.41
CA SER A 54 1.74 -4.05 1.20
C SER A 54 1.07 -2.87 1.90
N LYS A 55 1.62 -2.48 3.05
CA LYS A 55 1.12 -1.36 3.85
C LYS A 55 2.17 -0.28 3.95
N PHE A 56 1.79 0.94 3.67
CA PHE A 56 2.68 2.10 3.64
C PHE A 56 2.19 3.14 4.65
N HIS A 57 2.97 3.36 5.71
CA HIS A 57 2.63 4.33 6.75
C HIS A 57 3.10 5.72 6.31
N VAL A 58 2.17 6.60 5.98
CA VAL A 58 2.48 7.89 5.36
C VAL A 58 3.30 8.81 6.27
N ASP A 59 3.14 8.71 7.59
CA ASP A 59 3.88 9.55 8.52
C ASP A 59 5.36 9.19 8.60
N GLU A 60 5.71 7.95 8.27
CA GLU A 60 7.10 7.50 8.29
C GLU A 60 7.87 7.94 7.05
N GLN A 61 7.17 8.11 5.93
CA GLN A 61 7.79 8.49 4.66
C GLN A 61 6.93 9.52 3.93
N PRO A 62 6.81 10.74 4.48
CA PRO A 62 5.89 11.73 3.91
C PRO A 62 6.28 12.18 2.50
N LYS A 63 7.57 12.26 2.20
CA LYS A 63 8.02 12.67 0.86
C LYS A 63 7.64 11.63 -0.19
N ARG A 64 7.77 10.34 0.15
CA ARG A 64 7.43 9.26 -0.76
C ARG A 64 5.92 9.16 -0.95
N ALA A 65 5.15 9.39 0.11
CA ALA A 65 3.70 9.46 0.01
C ALA A 65 3.29 10.60 -0.94
N ALA A 66 3.92 11.75 -0.82
CA ALA A 66 3.67 12.89 -1.70
C ALA A 66 4.03 12.57 -3.15
N TRP A 67 5.09 11.78 -3.36
CA TRP A 67 5.49 11.35 -4.69
C TRP A 67 4.38 10.54 -5.39
N PHE A 68 3.63 9.75 -4.63
CA PHE A 68 2.47 9.03 -5.15
C PHE A 68 1.21 9.91 -5.20
N GLN A 69 1.32 11.19 -4.86
CA GLN A 69 0.19 12.13 -4.85
C GLN A 69 -0.92 11.71 -3.88
N VAL A 70 -0.52 11.17 -2.73
CA VAL A 70 -1.46 10.78 -1.68
C VAL A 70 -1.81 12.03 -0.88
N MET A 71 -3.00 12.59 -1.13
CA MET A 71 -3.46 13.83 -0.51
C MET A 71 -4.41 13.56 0.66
N SER A 72 -5.06 12.41 0.66
CA SER A 72 -5.95 11.99 1.74
C SER A 72 -5.82 10.49 1.90
N ILE A 73 -6.13 9.99 3.09
CA ILE A 73 -6.04 8.57 3.41
C ILE A 73 -7.37 8.07 3.96
N PRO A 74 -7.68 6.79 3.79
CA PRO A 74 -6.86 5.76 3.15
C PRO A 74 -6.85 5.85 1.63
N VAL A 75 -5.77 5.38 1.03
CA VAL A 75 -5.67 5.20 -0.42
C VAL A 75 -5.20 3.77 -0.67
N LEU A 76 -5.88 3.07 -1.56
CA LEU A 76 -5.43 1.79 -2.08
C LEU A 76 -4.92 2.02 -3.50
N ALA A 77 -3.64 1.74 -3.72
CA ALA A 77 -3.01 1.93 -5.01
C ALA A 77 -2.64 0.58 -5.60
N LEU A 78 -2.94 0.39 -6.88
CA LEU A 78 -2.48 -0.78 -7.61
C LEU A 78 -1.26 -0.38 -8.43
N ILE A 79 -0.13 -1.00 -8.15
CA ILE A 79 1.14 -0.72 -8.80
C ILE A 79 1.56 -1.94 -9.59
N LYS A 80 1.89 -1.71 -10.86
CA LYS A 80 2.24 -2.78 -11.78
C LYS A 80 3.49 -2.40 -12.52
N ASN A 81 4.51 -3.24 -12.43
CA ASN A 81 5.82 -2.96 -13.06
C ASN A 81 6.39 -1.60 -12.64
N GLY A 82 6.22 -1.26 -11.36
CA GLY A 82 6.73 -0.01 -10.82
C GLY A 82 5.89 1.22 -11.15
N LYS A 83 4.75 1.06 -11.80
CA LYS A 83 3.90 2.17 -12.22
C LYS A 83 2.54 2.11 -11.52
N LEU A 84 2.04 3.29 -11.16
CA LEU A 84 0.70 3.42 -10.58
C LEU A 84 -0.34 3.21 -11.70
N GLU A 85 -1.08 2.11 -11.60
CA GLU A 85 -2.10 1.77 -12.62
C GLU A 85 -3.47 2.32 -12.24
N ASN A 86 -3.81 2.27 -10.95
CA ASN A 86 -5.12 2.67 -10.49
C ASN A 86 -5.06 2.96 -9.00
N ARG A 87 -6.01 3.73 -8.51
CA ARG A 87 -6.13 3.94 -7.07
C ARG A 87 -7.56 4.27 -6.67
N VAL A 88 -7.89 3.92 -5.44
CA VAL A 88 -9.18 4.21 -4.83
C VAL A 88 -8.92 5.00 -3.55
N VAL A 89 -9.63 6.12 -3.41
CA VAL A 89 -9.56 6.96 -2.21
C VAL A 89 -10.80 6.65 -1.38
N GLY A 90 -10.55 6.24 -0.14
CA GLY A 90 -11.63 5.84 0.77
C GLY A 90 -12.12 6.90 1.70
#